data_a3f71c59a2259761d1fc1f30072ad5a5
#
_entry.id   a3f71c59a2259761d1fc1f30072ad5a5
#
_cell.length_a   1.000
_cell.length_b   1.000
_cell.length_c   1.000
_cell.angle_alpha   90.00
_cell.angle_beta   90.00
_cell.angle_gamma   90.00
#
_symmetry.space_group_name_H-M   'P 1'
#
loop_
_entity.id
_entity.type
_entity.pdbx_description
1 polymer ?
#
loop_
_entity_poly.entity_id
_entity_poly.type
_entity_poly.pdbx_seq_one_letter_code
_entity_poly.pdbx_strand_id
1 'polypeptide(L)'
;MLLLIAPISEYLLRLIEPRSVADIVLVFLVVYGVLKLLRGTRAAPMAAGLAVFAFLYWLAVYQRLATLEFVLRGALFYVGFAIIVLFQNEIRQGLISFGNRFRVPFSRRHRGQFGASIYDQIVLAATTLASTKTGALIVIERNIGLKGIIDAGVRLDAELSYDLIVSIFNPASPLHDGAIIVREDRIAAASCFLPLSLNPLLSKDFGTRHRAALGVTEDSDAVAVVVSEETGLISFVRGGRIKRALEPTRLRAAIYKEIEGRGTLRKAGADPHATESADAEEVASA
;
A
#
# COMPACT_ATOMS: atom_id res chain seq x y z
N MET A 1 -45.26 -37.67 3.05
CA MET A 1 -44.90 -36.26 3.18
C MET A 1 -44.19 -35.94 4.50
N LEU A 2 -44.43 -36.66 5.59
CA LEU A 2 -43.73 -36.46 6.88
C LEU A 2 -42.32 -37.06 6.97
N LEU A 3 -41.94 -38.02 6.14
CA LEU A 3 -40.63 -38.68 6.15
C LEU A 3 -39.47 -37.89 5.46
N LEU A 4 -39.80 -36.81 4.76
CA LEU A 4 -38.81 -35.97 4.06
C LEU A 4 -38.36 -34.75 4.90
N ILE A 5 -39.05 -34.44 5.99
CA ILE A 5 -38.79 -33.27 6.86
C ILE A 5 -37.81 -33.60 8.00
N ALA A 6 -37.79 -34.87 8.42
CA ALA A 6 -36.90 -35.34 9.50
C ALA A 6 -35.38 -35.12 9.21
N PRO A 7 -34.85 -35.39 8.01
CA PRO A 7 -33.42 -35.15 7.76
C PRO A 7 -33.05 -33.66 7.73
N ILE A 8 -33.98 -32.78 7.34
CA ILE A 8 -33.70 -31.34 7.26
C ILE A 8 -33.61 -30.72 8.65
N SER A 9 -34.46 -31.16 9.59
CA SER A 9 -34.41 -30.68 10.98
C SER A 9 -33.16 -31.14 11.73
N GLU A 10 -32.71 -32.34 11.52
CA GLU A 10 -31.43 -32.81 12.08
C GLU A 10 -30.19 -32.10 11.47
N TYR A 11 -30.23 -31.79 10.17
CA TYR A 11 -29.19 -30.95 9.54
C TYR A 11 -29.17 -29.53 10.08
N LEU A 12 -30.36 -28.93 10.29
CA LEU A 12 -30.47 -27.58 10.88
C LEU A 12 -30.03 -27.54 12.35
N LEU A 13 -30.34 -28.59 13.13
CA LEU A 13 -29.88 -28.70 14.52
C LEU A 13 -28.38 -28.90 14.66
N ARG A 14 -27.74 -29.62 13.73
CA ARG A 14 -26.27 -29.73 13.66
C ARG A 14 -25.58 -28.44 13.23
N LEU A 15 -26.22 -27.57 12.47
CA LEU A 15 -25.72 -26.23 12.11
C LEU A 15 -25.71 -25.27 13.30
N ILE A 16 -26.48 -25.54 14.35
CA ILE A 16 -26.60 -24.72 15.57
C ILE A 16 -25.60 -25.18 16.66
N GLU A 17 -24.90 -26.31 16.45
CA GLU A 17 -23.82 -26.67 17.36
C GLU A 17 -22.75 -25.57 17.38
N PRO A 18 -22.24 -25.17 18.55
CA PRO A 18 -21.26 -24.06 18.65
C PRO A 18 -19.99 -24.29 17.82
N ARG A 19 -19.65 -25.55 17.53
CA ARG A 19 -18.54 -25.93 16.64
C ARG A 19 -18.85 -25.62 15.17
N SER A 20 -20.05 -25.91 14.70
CA SER A 20 -20.46 -25.65 13.32
C SER A 20 -20.59 -24.14 13.03
N VAL A 21 -21.09 -23.38 14.02
CA VAL A 21 -21.14 -21.91 13.94
C VAL A 21 -19.74 -21.32 13.90
N ALA A 22 -18.82 -21.84 14.73
CA ALA A 22 -17.42 -21.40 14.75
C ALA A 22 -16.73 -21.69 13.40
N ASP A 23 -16.98 -22.87 12.81
CA ASP A 23 -16.43 -23.25 11.49
C ASP A 23 -16.96 -22.32 10.38
N ILE A 24 -18.27 -22.07 10.34
CA ILE A 24 -18.88 -21.14 9.37
C ILE A 24 -18.33 -19.72 9.52
N VAL A 25 -18.19 -19.24 10.76
CA VAL A 25 -17.62 -17.91 11.03
C VAL A 25 -16.15 -17.85 10.62
N LEU A 26 -15.37 -18.90 10.89
CA LEU A 26 -13.97 -18.97 10.50
C LEU A 26 -13.81 -18.95 8.97
N VAL A 27 -14.60 -19.78 8.26
CA VAL A 27 -14.60 -19.79 6.79
C VAL A 27 -15.04 -18.42 6.23
N PHE A 28 -16.08 -17.82 6.80
CA PHE A 28 -16.53 -16.48 6.41
C PHE A 28 -15.42 -15.43 6.60
N LEU A 29 -14.73 -15.44 7.74
CA LEU A 29 -13.61 -14.52 8.02
C LEU A 29 -12.45 -14.72 7.05
N VAL A 30 -12.10 -15.96 6.72
CA VAL A 30 -11.05 -16.28 5.74
C VAL A 30 -11.47 -15.76 4.36
N VAL A 31 -12.66 -16.10 3.89
CA VAL A 31 -13.18 -15.65 2.58
C VAL A 31 -13.28 -14.12 2.53
N TYR A 32 -13.82 -13.50 3.56
CA TYR A 32 -13.91 -12.04 3.65
C TYR A 32 -12.52 -11.38 3.65
N GLY A 33 -11.55 -11.95 4.37
CA GLY A 33 -10.17 -11.47 4.40
C GLY A 33 -9.51 -11.54 3.02
N VAL A 34 -9.69 -12.65 2.31
CA VAL A 34 -9.20 -12.84 0.93
C VAL A 34 -9.87 -11.85 -0.03
N LEU A 35 -11.19 -11.71 0.00
CA LEU A 35 -11.91 -10.77 -0.85
C LEU A 35 -11.53 -9.30 -0.57
N LYS A 36 -11.30 -8.96 0.70
CA LYS A 36 -10.83 -7.63 1.09
C LYS A 36 -9.42 -7.35 0.60
N LEU A 37 -8.54 -8.36 0.61
CA LEU A 37 -7.17 -8.27 0.09
C LEU A 37 -7.16 -8.06 -1.44
N LEU A 38 -8.07 -8.73 -2.15
CA LEU A 38 -8.21 -8.63 -3.61
C LEU A 38 -8.84 -7.30 -4.07
N ARG A 39 -9.60 -6.62 -3.20
CA ARG A 39 -10.29 -5.37 -3.54
C ARG A 39 -9.30 -4.26 -3.83
N GLY A 40 -9.30 -3.77 -5.08
CA GLY A 40 -8.45 -2.66 -5.52
C GLY A 40 -7.08 -3.07 -6.04
N THR A 41 -6.80 -4.37 -6.15
CA THR A 41 -5.58 -4.90 -6.77
C THR A 41 -5.83 -5.39 -8.20
N ARG A 42 -4.77 -5.55 -8.98
CA ARG A 42 -4.82 -6.18 -10.33
C ARG A 42 -5.17 -7.67 -10.26
N ALA A 43 -5.18 -8.25 -9.06
CA ALA A 43 -5.53 -9.64 -8.81
C ALA A 43 -7.04 -9.93 -8.95
N ALA A 44 -7.91 -8.93 -8.83
CA ALA A 44 -9.36 -9.13 -8.93
C ALA A 44 -9.82 -9.76 -10.27
N PRO A 45 -9.40 -9.30 -11.46
CA PRO A 45 -9.75 -9.95 -12.72
C PRO A 45 -9.15 -11.35 -12.86
N MET A 46 -7.96 -11.60 -12.29
CA MET A 46 -7.32 -12.93 -12.31
C MET A 46 -8.10 -13.92 -11.43
N ALA A 47 -8.55 -13.49 -10.25
CA ALA A 47 -9.41 -14.28 -9.38
C ALA A 47 -10.77 -14.62 -10.04
N ALA A 48 -11.33 -13.69 -10.82
CA ALA A 48 -12.54 -13.94 -11.59
C ALA A 48 -12.35 -15.06 -12.65
N GLY A 49 -11.23 -15.05 -13.37
CA GLY A 49 -10.88 -16.12 -14.30
C GLY A 49 -10.76 -17.48 -13.61
N LEU A 50 -10.14 -17.53 -12.44
CA LEU A 50 -10.03 -18.74 -11.63
C LEU A 50 -11.40 -19.23 -11.13
N ALA A 51 -12.29 -18.32 -10.74
CA ALA A 51 -13.65 -18.65 -10.32
C ALA A 51 -14.47 -19.25 -11.47
N VAL A 52 -14.30 -18.74 -12.69
CA VAL A 52 -14.92 -19.32 -13.89
C VAL A 52 -14.41 -20.74 -14.14
N PHE A 53 -13.10 -20.97 -14.01
CA PHE A 53 -12.52 -22.32 -14.15
C PHE A 53 -13.07 -23.28 -13.09
N ALA A 54 -13.13 -22.86 -11.84
CA ALA A 54 -13.69 -23.65 -10.73
C ALA A 54 -15.17 -23.95 -10.95
N PHE A 55 -15.94 -22.99 -11.45
CA PHE A 55 -17.35 -23.16 -11.78
C PHE A 55 -17.56 -24.17 -12.91
N LEU A 56 -16.75 -24.09 -13.98
CA LEU A 56 -16.79 -25.05 -15.09
C LEU A 56 -16.45 -26.47 -14.63
N TYR A 57 -15.45 -26.62 -13.77
CA TYR A 57 -15.09 -27.92 -13.19
C TYR A 57 -16.24 -28.48 -12.34
N TRP A 58 -16.83 -27.66 -11.45
CA TRP A 58 -17.98 -28.05 -10.65
C TRP A 58 -19.16 -28.48 -11.53
N LEU A 59 -19.45 -27.70 -12.59
CA LEU A 59 -20.51 -28.02 -13.54
C LEU A 59 -20.27 -29.35 -14.29
N ALA A 60 -19.03 -29.59 -14.70
CA ALA A 60 -18.63 -30.86 -15.38
C ALA A 60 -18.87 -32.06 -14.47
N VAL A 61 -18.49 -31.96 -13.20
CA VAL A 61 -18.71 -33.05 -12.22
C VAL A 61 -20.21 -33.21 -11.92
N TYR A 62 -20.94 -32.10 -11.72
CA TYR A 62 -22.38 -32.13 -11.42
C TYR A 62 -23.21 -32.74 -12.57
N GLN A 63 -22.90 -32.35 -13.81
CA GLN A 63 -23.59 -32.86 -15.02
C GLN A 63 -23.01 -34.19 -15.54
N ARG A 64 -22.02 -34.75 -14.86
CA ARG A 64 -21.33 -36.00 -15.27
C ARG A 64 -20.76 -35.94 -16.68
N LEU A 65 -20.21 -34.79 -17.08
CA LEU A 65 -19.61 -34.61 -18.40
C LEU A 65 -18.17 -35.20 -18.42
N ALA A 66 -18.08 -36.51 -18.68
CA ALA A 66 -16.84 -37.28 -18.52
C ALA A 66 -15.65 -36.70 -19.30
N THR A 67 -15.86 -36.24 -20.54
CA THR A 67 -14.80 -35.66 -21.37
C THR A 67 -14.30 -34.33 -20.83
N LEU A 68 -15.23 -33.43 -20.43
CA LEU A 68 -14.89 -32.12 -19.88
C LEU A 68 -14.23 -32.26 -18.50
N GLU A 69 -14.76 -33.15 -17.64
CA GLU A 69 -14.16 -33.47 -16.34
C GLU A 69 -12.72 -33.97 -16.50
N PHE A 70 -12.47 -34.87 -17.44
CA PHE A 70 -11.13 -35.43 -17.70
C PHE A 70 -10.13 -34.35 -18.10
N VAL A 71 -10.51 -33.44 -19.03
CA VAL A 71 -9.66 -32.35 -19.48
C VAL A 71 -9.39 -31.35 -18.35
N LEU A 72 -10.45 -30.93 -17.62
CA LEU A 72 -10.30 -29.95 -16.52
C LEU A 72 -9.52 -30.55 -15.33
N ARG A 73 -9.69 -31.86 -15.06
CA ARG A 73 -8.90 -32.55 -14.02
C ARG A 73 -7.42 -32.58 -14.38
N GLY A 74 -7.07 -32.83 -15.64
CA GLY A 74 -5.70 -32.77 -16.14
C GLY A 74 -5.12 -31.34 -16.04
N ALA A 75 -5.95 -30.33 -16.31
CA ALA A 75 -5.54 -28.92 -16.20
C ALA A 75 -5.35 -28.45 -14.75
N LEU A 76 -5.96 -29.10 -13.76
CA LEU A 76 -5.94 -28.66 -12.34
C LEU A 76 -4.52 -28.55 -11.79
N PHE A 77 -3.62 -29.44 -12.19
CA PHE A 77 -2.21 -29.39 -11.82
C PHE A 77 -1.52 -28.11 -12.31
N TYR A 78 -1.75 -27.76 -13.57
CA TYR A 78 -1.19 -26.55 -14.17
C TYR A 78 -1.81 -25.28 -13.62
N VAL A 79 -3.10 -25.32 -13.29
CA VAL A 79 -3.80 -24.20 -12.62
C VAL A 79 -3.21 -23.93 -11.25
N GLY A 80 -2.88 -24.95 -10.46
CA GLY A 80 -2.19 -24.78 -9.17
C GLY A 80 -0.86 -24.04 -9.31
N PHE A 81 -0.05 -24.42 -10.31
CA PHE A 81 1.20 -23.73 -10.61
C PHE A 81 0.96 -22.29 -11.10
N ALA A 82 0.00 -22.11 -12.00
CA ALA A 82 -0.36 -20.80 -12.54
C ALA A 82 -0.81 -19.83 -11.44
N ILE A 83 -1.55 -20.31 -10.41
CA ILE A 83 -1.94 -19.49 -9.27
C ILE A 83 -0.71 -18.94 -8.55
N ILE A 84 0.29 -19.76 -8.26
CA ILE A 84 1.50 -19.32 -7.57
C ILE A 84 2.21 -18.22 -8.38
N VAL A 85 2.33 -18.39 -9.69
CA VAL A 85 2.97 -17.42 -10.58
C VAL A 85 2.14 -16.13 -10.70
N LEU A 86 0.82 -16.24 -10.88
CA LEU A 86 -0.06 -15.09 -11.05
C LEU A 86 -0.17 -14.23 -9.77
N PHE A 87 -0.18 -14.87 -8.60
CA PHE A 87 -0.30 -14.19 -7.30
C PHE A 87 1.04 -14.00 -6.58
N GLN A 88 2.17 -14.14 -7.28
CA GLN A 88 3.50 -14.00 -6.69
C GLN A 88 3.68 -12.63 -5.99
N ASN A 89 3.21 -11.55 -6.60
CA ASN A 89 3.34 -10.20 -6.05
C ASN A 89 2.45 -10.00 -4.82
N GLU A 90 1.23 -10.53 -4.85
CA GLU A 90 0.27 -10.47 -3.75
C GLU A 90 0.75 -11.30 -2.55
N ILE A 91 1.29 -12.48 -2.80
CA ILE A 91 1.90 -13.34 -1.77
C ILE A 91 3.10 -12.62 -1.15
N ARG A 92 3.96 -12.01 -1.96
CA ARG A 92 5.11 -11.22 -1.47
C ARG A 92 4.65 -10.05 -0.59
N GLN A 93 3.68 -9.26 -1.06
CA GLN A 93 3.14 -8.13 -0.29
C GLN A 93 2.46 -8.58 1.01
N GLY A 94 1.69 -9.68 0.96
CA GLY A 94 1.08 -10.29 2.13
C GLY A 94 2.12 -10.72 3.17
N LEU A 95 3.19 -11.41 2.74
CA LEU A 95 4.28 -11.85 3.61
C LEU A 95 5.04 -10.67 4.22
N ILE A 96 5.32 -9.63 3.44
CA ILE A 96 5.98 -8.40 3.94
C ILE A 96 5.08 -7.72 4.98
N SER A 97 3.79 -7.59 4.70
CA SER A 97 2.83 -6.97 5.62
C SER A 97 2.70 -7.77 6.92
N PHE A 98 2.67 -9.10 6.82
CA PHE A 98 2.65 -10.01 7.96
C PHE A 98 3.95 -9.95 8.77
N GLY A 99 5.11 -10.01 8.10
CA GLY A 99 6.42 -9.90 8.74
C GLY A 99 6.62 -8.56 9.46
N ASN A 100 6.10 -7.47 8.91
CA ASN A 100 6.16 -6.15 9.53
C ASN A 100 5.27 -6.05 10.79
N ARG A 101 4.23 -6.86 10.90
CA ARG A 101 3.36 -6.91 12.09
C ARG A 101 4.06 -7.57 13.28
N PHE A 102 4.99 -8.49 13.02
CA PHE A 102 5.81 -9.17 14.03
C PHE A 102 7.18 -8.53 14.25
N ARG A 103 7.54 -7.49 13.48
CA ARG A 103 8.77 -6.76 13.73
C ARG A 103 8.66 -6.05 15.07
N VAL A 104 9.22 -6.68 16.09
CA VAL A 104 9.52 -6.04 17.37
C VAL A 104 10.37 -4.79 17.07
N PRO A 105 10.04 -3.61 17.60
CA PRO A 105 10.78 -2.39 17.33
C PRO A 105 12.15 -2.44 18.01
N PHE A 106 13.12 -3.10 17.36
CA PHE A 106 14.50 -3.23 17.88
C PHE A 106 15.38 -2.01 17.57
N SER A 107 14.85 -0.95 17.05
CA SER A 107 15.64 0.28 16.87
C SER A 107 14.82 1.50 17.25
N ARG A 108 14.66 1.72 18.56
CA ARG A 108 14.38 3.05 19.12
C ARG A 108 15.71 3.77 19.29
N ARG A 109 16.27 4.32 18.23
CA ARG A 109 17.29 5.36 18.37
C ARG A 109 16.67 6.70 18.02
N HIS A 110 16.60 7.56 19.02
CA HIS A 110 16.36 9.00 18.98
C HIS A 110 15.25 9.50 18.03
N ARG A 111 13.98 9.37 18.46
CA ARG A 111 12.96 10.33 18.09
C ARG A 111 13.02 11.48 19.08
N GLY A 112 14.01 12.34 18.90
CA GLY A 112 14.00 13.65 19.52
C GLY A 112 12.82 14.47 19.00
N GLN A 113 12.40 15.46 19.74
CA GLN A 113 11.33 16.44 19.49
C GLN A 113 11.42 17.22 18.16
N PHE A 114 12.29 16.81 17.22
CA PHE A 114 12.56 17.46 15.94
C PHE A 114 11.71 16.96 14.76
N GLY A 115 10.91 15.89 14.94
CA GLY A 115 10.21 15.24 13.82
C GLY A 115 9.26 16.15 13.03
N ALA A 116 8.65 17.13 13.67
CA ALA A 116 7.74 18.07 13.01
C ALA A 116 8.49 19.05 12.09
N SER A 117 9.64 19.55 12.51
CA SER A 117 10.42 20.55 11.77
C SER A 117 11.09 19.97 10.51
N ILE A 118 11.43 18.68 10.48
CA ILE A 118 12.21 18.07 9.39
C ILE A 118 11.39 17.97 8.10
N TYR A 119 10.14 17.57 8.18
CA TYR A 119 9.29 17.47 6.99
C TYR A 119 8.84 18.82 6.45
N ASP A 120 8.91 19.88 7.27
CA ASP A 120 8.71 21.27 6.83
C ASP A 120 9.81 21.69 5.84
N GLN A 121 11.01 21.13 5.94
CA GLN A 121 12.09 21.34 4.99
C GLN A 121 11.71 20.84 3.58
N ILE A 122 11.01 19.69 3.50
CA ILE A 122 10.50 19.16 2.21
C ILE A 122 9.45 20.10 1.63
N VAL A 123 8.53 20.61 2.47
CA VAL A 123 7.47 21.52 2.01
C VAL A 123 8.07 22.82 1.48
N LEU A 124 9.03 23.38 2.22
CA LEU A 124 9.72 24.60 1.84
C LEU A 124 10.52 24.42 0.54
N ALA A 125 11.30 23.34 0.43
CA ALA A 125 12.06 23.01 -0.77
C ALA A 125 11.14 22.80 -1.99
N ALA A 126 10.06 22.03 -1.83
CA ALA A 126 9.09 21.80 -2.90
C ALA A 126 8.43 23.11 -3.37
N THR A 127 8.15 24.04 -2.44
CA THR A 127 7.59 25.35 -2.77
C THR A 127 8.58 26.20 -3.56
N THR A 128 9.84 26.21 -3.18
CA THR A 128 10.88 26.96 -3.89
C THR A 128 11.13 26.38 -5.28
N LEU A 129 11.26 25.04 -5.38
CA LEU A 129 11.44 24.35 -6.67
C LEU A 129 10.23 24.53 -7.59
N ALA A 130 9.02 24.60 -7.04
CA ALA A 130 7.80 24.90 -7.79
C ALA A 130 7.81 26.34 -8.35
N SER A 131 8.26 27.33 -7.60
CA SER A 131 8.34 28.73 -8.02
C SER A 131 9.34 28.93 -9.17
N THR A 132 10.42 28.16 -9.18
CA THR A 132 11.47 28.16 -10.23
C THR A 132 11.19 27.16 -11.35
N LYS A 133 10.07 26.42 -11.30
CA LYS A 133 9.75 25.32 -12.23
C LYS A 133 10.87 24.29 -12.36
N THR A 134 11.54 24.01 -11.26
CA THR A 134 12.58 22.99 -11.20
C THR A 134 11.95 21.67 -10.84
N GLY A 135 12.09 20.67 -11.71
CA GLY A 135 11.52 19.33 -11.50
C GLY A 135 12.15 18.63 -10.32
N ALA A 136 11.33 18.04 -9.43
CA ALA A 136 11.82 17.29 -8.28
C ALA A 136 10.95 16.08 -7.98
N LEU A 137 11.58 15.02 -7.44
CA LEU A 137 10.91 13.82 -6.96
C LEU A 137 11.51 13.40 -5.61
N ILE A 138 10.73 13.56 -4.56
CA ILE A 138 11.11 13.26 -3.18
C ILE A 138 10.27 12.08 -2.70
N VAL A 139 10.89 10.97 -2.35
CA VAL A 139 10.22 9.76 -1.86
C VAL A 139 10.55 9.55 -0.40
N ILE A 140 9.53 9.43 0.43
CA ILE A 140 9.66 9.16 1.87
C ILE A 140 9.37 7.68 2.11
N GLU A 141 10.41 6.92 2.49
CA GLU A 141 10.31 5.52 2.86
C GLU A 141 9.46 5.36 4.13
N ARG A 142 8.61 4.34 4.15
CA ARG A 142 7.77 4.05 5.32
C ARG A 142 8.09 2.68 5.92
N ASN A 143 7.14 1.75 5.87
CA ASN A 143 7.31 0.42 6.48
C ASN A 143 7.98 -0.57 5.54
N ILE A 144 7.74 -0.42 4.23
CA ILE A 144 8.36 -1.24 3.20
C ILE A 144 9.67 -0.55 2.81
N GLY A 145 10.79 -1.24 3.10
CA GLY A 145 12.12 -0.69 2.83
C GLY A 145 12.40 -0.60 1.33
N LEU A 146 12.99 0.52 0.91
CA LEU A 146 13.39 0.79 -0.46
C LEU A 146 14.89 0.50 -0.72
N LYS A 147 15.47 -0.45 0.03
CA LYS A 147 16.91 -0.74 -0.01
C LYS A 147 17.41 -0.99 -1.43
N GLY A 148 16.72 -1.75 -2.26
CA GLY A 148 17.14 -2.01 -3.64
C GLY A 148 17.26 -0.75 -4.50
N ILE A 149 16.38 0.23 -4.28
CA ILE A 149 16.40 1.52 -4.96
C ILE A 149 17.54 2.41 -4.43
N ILE A 150 17.74 2.44 -3.11
CA ILE A 150 18.83 3.17 -2.46
C ILE A 150 20.19 2.65 -2.91
N ASP A 151 20.34 1.32 -3.02
CA ASP A 151 21.60 0.69 -3.43
C ASP A 151 21.93 0.93 -4.91
N ALA A 152 20.94 1.21 -5.75
CA ALA A 152 21.09 1.55 -7.16
C ALA A 152 21.35 3.04 -7.40
N GLY A 153 21.05 3.91 -6.43
CA GLY A 153 21.30 5.35 -6.49
C GLY A 153 22.66 5.75 -5.89
N VAL A 154 22.91 7.04 -5.82
CA VAL A 154 24.08 7.62 -5.14
C VAL A 154 23.76 7.75 -3.65
N ARG A 155 24.43 6.97 -2.81
CA ARG A 155 24.25 7.02 -1.36
C ARG A 155 24.82 8.33 -0.80
N LEU A 156 24.03 9.04 -0.01
CA LEU A 156 24.42 10.31 0.61
C LEU A 156 24.49 10.19 2.14
N ASP A 157 23.49 9.53 2.74
CA ASP A 157 23.31 9.45 4.19
C ASP A 157 23.47 10.82 4.89
N ALA A 158 22.84 11.84 4.33
CA ALA A 158 22.94 13.22 4.78
C ALA A 158 21.69 13.64 5.57
N GLU A 159 21.84 14.63 6.45
CA GLU A 159 20.72 15.23 7.16
C GLU A 159 19.76 15.91 6.18
N LEU A 160 18.46 15.71 6.40
CA LEU A 160 17.42 16.31 5.57
C LEU A 160 17.33 17.80 5.84
N SER A 161 17.73 18.61 4.88
CA SER A 161 17.65 20.06 4.95
C SER A 161 17.12 20.66 3.64
N TYR A 162 16.52 21.84 3.74
CA TYR A 162 16.05 22.61 2.61
C TYR A 162 17.18 22.87 1.59
N ASP A 163 18.32 23.35 2.07
CA ASP A 163 19.46 23.72 1.21
C ASP A 163 19.99 22.51 0.43
N LEU A 164 20.05 21.35 1.08
CA LEU A 164 20.53 20.12 0.43
C LEU A 164 19.55 19.65 -0.65
N ILE A 165 18.24 19.69 -0.37
CA ILE A 165 17.20 19.30 -1.35
C ILE A 165 17.28 20.20 -2.57
N VAL A 166 17.32 21.53 -2.38
CA VAL A 166 17.40 22.49 -3.49
C VAL A 166 18.71 22.33 -4.28
N SER A 167 19.82 22.06 -3.60
CA SER A 167 21.12 21.82 -4.23
C SER A 167 21.14 20.53 -5.07
N ILE A 168 20.50 19.46 -4.58
CA ILE A 168 20.41 18.20 -5.32
C ILE A 168 19.62 18.38 -6.62
N PHE A 169 18.46 19.06 -6.57
CA PHE A 169 17.61 19.24 -7.73
C PHE A 169 18.00 20.41 -8.63
N ASN A 170 19.10 21.11 -8.32
CA ASN A 170 19.64 22.11 -9.23
C ASN A 170 20.00 21.43 -10.58
N PRO A 171 19.54 21.95 -11.73
CA PRO A 171 19.83 21.36 -13.05
C PRO A 171 21.33 21.20 -13.36
N ALA A 172 22.19 21.99 -12.74
CA ALA A 172 23.65 21.85 -12.87
C ALA A 172 24.25 20.73 -11.99
N SER A 173 23.47 20.19 -11.04
CA SER A 173 23.93 19.11 -10.17
C SER A 173 23.89 17.76 -10.91
N PRO A 174 24.90 16.91 -10.82
CA PRO A 174 24.86 15.54 -11.38
C PRO A 174 23.83 14.64 -10.66
N LEU A 175 23.29 15.08 -9.53
CA LEU A 175 22.35 14.31 -8.70
C LEU A 175 20.87 14.63 -9.00
N HIS A 176 20.58 15.60 -9.88
CA HIS A 176 19.21 16.07 -10.11
C HIS A 176 18.32 15.09 -10.89
N ASP A 177 18.93 14.19 -11.66
CA ASP A 177 18.19 13.21 -12.44
C ASP A 177 17.81 12.00 -11.58
N GLY A 178 16.51 11.77 -11.43
CA GLY A 178 15.94 10.74 -10.57
C GLY A 178 15.27 11.28 -9.32
N ALA A 179 15.19 10.45 -8.29
CA ALA A 179 14.56 10.76 -7.02
C ALA A 179 15.56 10.84 -5.87
N ILE A 180 15.21 11.61 -4.84
CA ILE A 180 15.83 11.43 -3.52
C ILE A 180 14.97 10.49 -2.68
N ILE A 181 15.62 9.63 -1.90
CA ILE A 181 14.95 8.74 -0.95
C ILE A 181 15.25 9.22 0.47
N VAL A 182 14.18 9.61 1.17
CA VAL A 182 14.24 10.00 2.58
C VAL A 182 13.89 8.80 3.43
N ARG A 183 14.79 8.43 4.34
CA ARG A 183 14.64 7.33 5.29
C ARG A 183 15.09 7.79 6.68
N GLU A 184 14.25 7.56 7.69
CA GLU A 184 14.56 7.88 9.09
C GLU A 184 15.07 9.34 9.27
N ASP A 185 14.39 10.29 8.60
CA ASP A 185 14.67 11.72 8.66
C ASP A 185 16.02 12.13 8.02
N ARG A 186 16.59 11.28 7.15
CA ARG A 186 17.83 11.55 6.39
C ARG A 186 17.62 11.32 4.90
N ILE A 187 18.36 12.00 4.07
CA ILE A 187 18.47 11.72 2.64
C ILE A 187 19.41 10.52 2.50
N ALA A 188 18.84 9.32 2.32
CA ALA A 188 19.60 8.09 2.19
C ALA A 188 20.37 8.02 0.87
N ALA A 189 19.74 8.42 -0.24
CA ALA A 189 20.33 8.43 -1.56
C ALA A 189 19.67 9.48 -2.46
N ALA A 190 20.38 9.89 -3.52
CA ALA A 190 19.89 10.72 -4.61
C ALA A 190 20.15 10.04 -5.96
N SER A 191 19.64 10.65 -7.04
CA SER A 191 19.71 10.08 -8.40
C SER A 191 19.21 8.64 -8.46
N CYS A 192 18.11 8.36 -7.73
CA CYS A 192 17.51 7.05 -7.66
C CYS A 192 16.52 6.88 -8.80
N PHE A 193 16.72 5.84 -9.64
CA PHE A 193 15.76 5.47 -10.67
C PHE A 193 14.66 4.59 -10.09
N LEU A 194 13.41 4.98 -10.35
CA LEU A 194 12.22 4.32 -9.84
C LEU A 194 11.46 3.60 -10.96
N PRO A 195 10.74 2.51 -10.65
CA PRO A 195 9.87 1.86 -11.61
C PRO A 195 8.78 2.83 -12.08
N LEU A 196 8.51 2.86 -13.38
CA LEU A 196 7.44 3.67 -13.94
C LEU A 196 6.11 2.92 -13.85
N SER A 197 5.04 3.60 -13.46
CA SER A 197 3.69 3.02 -13.51
C SER A 197 3.31 2.66 -14.95
N LEU A 198 2.82 1.43 -15.12
CA LEU A 198 2.33 0.90 -16.40
C LEU A 198 0.83 1.11 -16.59
N ASN A 199 0.18 1.90 -15.73
CA ASN A 199 -1.26 2.13 -15.82
C ASN A 199 -1.61 2.92 -17.11
N PRO A 200 -2.36 2.32 -18.06
CA PRO A 200 -2.70 2.97 -19.31
C PRO A 200 -3.72 4.11 -19.17
N LEU A 201 -4.40 4.19 -18.02
CA LEU A 201 -5.41 5.22 -17.71
C LEU A 201 -4.78 6.53 -17.22
N LEU A 202 -3.46 6.59 -17.08
CA LEU A 202 -2.78 7.82 -16.68
C LEU A 202 -2.88 8.86 -17.79
N SER A 203 -3.24 10.09 -17.41
CA SER A 203 -3.25 11.24 -18.32
C SER A 203 -1.89 11.38 -19.02
N LYS A 204 -1.93 11.76 -20.30
CA LYS A 204 -0.71 12.06 -21.08
C LYS A 204 0.10 13.22 -20.50
N ASP A 205 -0.53 14.05 -19.67
CA ASP A 205 0.10 15.20 -19.01
C ASP A 205 1.05 14.81 -17.86
N PHE A 206 1.18 13.52 -17.54
CA PHE A 206 2.11 13.06 -16.53
C PHE A 206 3.48 12.81 -17.13
N GLY A 207 4.45 13.67 -16.78
CA GLY A 207 5.85 13.47 -17.09
C GLY A 207 6.45 12.25 -16.37
N THR A 208 7.71 11.95 -16.67
CA THR A 208 8.45 10.78 -16.15
C THR A 208 8.47 10.73 -14.63
N ARG A 209 8.69 11.87 -13.93
CA ARG A 209 8.71 11.97 -12.46
C ARG A 209 7.36 11.60 -11.84
N HIS A 210 6.25 11.98 -12.45
CA HIS A 210 4.93 11.60 -11.96
C HIS A 210 4.68 10.09 -12.11
N ARG A 211 5.08 9.50 -13.24
CA ARG A 211 4.95 8.05 -13.48
C ARG A 211 5.84 7.25 -12.56
N ALA A 212 7.04 7.75 -12.25
CA ALA A 212 7.96 7.17 -11.30
C ALA A 212 7.41 7.21 -9.86
N ALA A 213 6.82 8.34 -9.45
CA ALA A 213 6.16 8.47 -8.15
C ALA A 213 4.98 7.52 -8.01
N LEU A 214 4.17 7.36 -9.05
CA LEU A 214 3.07 6.38 -9.06
C LEU A 214 3.60 4.96 -8.97
N GLY A 215 4.62 4.60 -9.77
CA GLY A 215 5.20 3.25 -9.78
C GLY A 215 5.74 2.84 -8.42
N VAL A 216 6.58 3.66 -7.79
CA VAL A 216 7.13 3.34 -6.46
C VAL A 216 6.05 3.22 -5.38
N THR A 217 4.97 4.03 -5.47
CA THR A 217 3.87 3.98 -4.50
C THR A 217 2.83 2.90 -4.82
N GLU A 218 2.82 2.31 -6.01
CA GLU A 218 2.08 1.09 -6.36
C GLU A 218 2.74 -0.14 -5.73
N ASP A 219 4.08 -0.18 -5.71
CA ASP A 219 4.88 -1.33 -5.27
C ASP A 219 5.25 -1.27 -3.78
N SER A 220 5.06 -0.11 -3.13
CA SER A 220 5.40 0.09 -1.71
C SER A 220 4.36 0.95 -0.98
N ASP A 221 4.53 1.08 0.34
CA ASP A 221 3.75 2.01 1.15
C ASP A 221 4.40 3.40 1.28
N ALA A 222 5.43 3.67 0.50
CA ALA A 222 6.09 4.97 0.46
C ALA A 222 5.12 6.07 0.01
N VAL A 223 5.45 7.30 0.34
CA VAL A 223 4.77 8.49 -0.18
C VAL A 223 5.75 9.32 -0.98
N ALA A 224 5.26 10.00 -2.00
CA ALA A 224 6.12 10.81 -2.86
C ALA A 224 5.57 12.22 -3.04
N VAL A 225 6.48 13.20 -3.10
CA VAL A 225 6.21 14.59 -3.48
C VAL A 225 6.87 14.82 -4.83
N VAL A 226 6.09 15.33 -5.78
CA VAL A 226 6.54 15.63 -7.14
C VAL A 226 6.35 17.11 -7.42
N VAL A 227 7.38 17.74 -7.96
CA VAL A 227 7.30 19.09 -8.52
C VAL A 227 7.44 18.97 -10.03
N SER A 228 6.47 19.51 -10.77
CA SER A 228 6.49 19.51 -12.23
C SER A 228 7.41 20.59 -12.76
N GLU A 229 8.34 20.24 -13.64
CA GLU A 229 9.20 21.21 -14.34
C GLU A 229 8.46 22.03 -15.39
N GLU A 230 7.36 21.51 -15.93
CA GLU A 230 6.57 22.20 -16.94
C GLU A 230 5.63 23.24 -16.33
N THR A 231 4.87 22.81 -15.29
CA THR A 231 3.79 23.61 -14.71
C THR A 231 4.16 24.26 -13.38
N GLY A 232 5.19 23.79 -12.68
CA GLY A 232 5.51 24.19 -11.31
C GLY A 232 4.52 23.65 -10.27
N LEU A 233 3.59 22.78 -10.65
CA LEU A 233 2.59 22.25 -9.71
C LEU A 233 3.20 21.19 -8.80
N ILE A 234 2.86 21.28 -7.52
CA ILE A 234 3.24 20.29 -6.51
C ILE A 234 2.17 19.21 -6.46
N SER A 235 2.58 17.95 -6.49
CA SER A 235 1.71 16.79 -6.38
C SER A 235 2.17 15.88 -5.24
N PHE A 236 1.21 15.27 -4.55
CA PHE A 236 1.44 14.26 -3.53
C PHE A 236 0.91 12.92 -4.00
N VAL A 237 1.73 11.87 -3.89
CA VAL A 237 1.41 10.53 -4.40
C VAL A 237 1.47 9.52 -3.27
N ARG A 238 0.45 8.64 -3.21
CA ARG A 238 0.33 7.57 -2.23
C ARG A 238 -0.51 6.42 -2.79
N GLY A 239 -0.02 5.18 -2.64
CA GLY A 239 -0.77 3.98 -3.02
C GLY A 239 -1.28 4.00 -4.47
N GLY A 240 -0.43 4.44 -5.41
CA GLY A 240 -0.78 4.58 -6.82
C GLY A 240 -1.81 5.67 -7.13
N ARG A 241 -2.09 6.58 -6.19
CA ARG A 241 -3.02 7.71 -6.37
C ARG A 241 -2.31 9.04 -6.21
N ILE A 242 -2.61 9.98 -7.11
CA ILE A 242 -2.01 11.30 -7.14
C ILE A 242 -3.02 12.39 -6.76
N LYS A 243 -2.61 13.32 -5.89
CA LYS A 243 -3.30 14.59 -5.62
C LYS A 243 -2.45 15.70 -6.21
N ARG A 244 -2.99 16.42 -7.20
CA ARG A 244 -2.29 17.48 -7.92
C ARG A 244 -2.59 18.88 -7.36
N ALA A 245 -1.74 19.82 -7.74
CA ALA A 245 -1.90 21.25 -7.44
C ALA A 245 -2.12 21.54 -5.95
N LEU A 246 -1.29 20.92 -5.10
CA LEU A 246 -1.38 21.13 -3.67
C LEU A 246 -0.68 22.44 -3.28
N GLU A 247 -1.39 23.27 -2.53
CA GLU A 247 -0.78 24.39 -1.80
C GLU A 247 0.13 23.88 -0.68
N PRO A 248 1.15 24.66 -0.27
CA PRO A 248 2.11 24.25 0.78
C PRO A 248 1.46 23.77 2.07
N THR A 249 0.40 24.41 2.52
CA THR A 249 -0.37 24.04 3.73
C THR A 249 -1.04 22.68 3.60
N ARG A 250 -1.61 22.37 2.43
CA ARG A 250 -2.25 21.09 2.14
C ARG A 250 -1.21 19.99 1.94
N LEU A 251 -0.06 20.31 1.31
CA LEU A 251 1.05 19.38 1.19
C LEU A 251 1.57 18.99 2.57
N ARG A 252 1.80 19.97 3.44
CA ARG A 252 2.20 19.77 4.83
C ARG A 252 1.24 18.82 5.53
N ALA A 253 -0.05 19.14 5.53
CA ALA A 253 -1.08 18.31 6.17
C ALA A 253 -1.10 16.87 5.60
N ALA A 254 -0.89 16.69 4.28
CA ALA A 254 -0.84 15.38 3.64
C ALA A 254 0.37 14.56 4.12
N ILE A 255 1.56 15.17 4.18
CA ILE A 255 2.79 14.52 4.66
C ILE A 255 2.63 14.11 6.13
N TYR A 256 2.19 15.04 6.99
CA TYR A 256 2.04 14.77 8.43
C TYR A 256 1.01 13.69 8.71
N LYS A 257 -0.16 13.73 8.05
CA LYS A 257 -1.19 12.68 8.18
C LYS A 257 -0.64 11.28 7.91
N GLU A 258 0.25 11.14 6.92
CA GLU A 258 0.81 9.84 6.56
C GLU A 258 1.93 9.38 7.50
N ILE A 259 2.64 10.32 8.09
CA ILE A 259 3.77 10.03 8.98
C ILE A 259 3.30 9.90 10.42
N GLU A 260 2.41 10.79 10.90
CA GLU A 260 1.86 10.81 12.27
C GLU A 260 0.75 9.78 12.48
N GLY A 261 -0.03 9.42 11.45
CA GLY A 261 -0.96 8.29 11.49
C GLY A 261 -0.30 6.97 11.91
N ARG A 262 1.03 6.93 11.93
CA ARG A 262 1.85 5.91 12.61
C ARG A 262 1.80 6.00 14.15
N GLY A 263 1.64 7.21 14.71
CA GLY A 263 1.71 7.43 16.17
C GLY A 263 0.41 7.10 16.89
N THR A 264 -0.72 7.42 16.28
CA THR A 264 -2.05 7.27 16.89
C THR A 264 -2.58 5.84 16.87
N LEU A 265 -2.41 5.10 15.78
CA LEU A 265 -2.78 3.68 15.72
C LEU A 265 -1.91 2.80 16.65
N ARG A 266 -0.72 3.27 17.01
CA ARG A 266 0.19 2.58 17.95
C ARG A 266 -0.08 2.93 19.41
N LYS A 267 -0.66 4.11 19.71
CA LYS A 267 -1.11 4.47 21.06
C LYS A 267 -2.47 3.82 21.38
N ALA A 268 -3.40 3.75 20.43
CA ALA A 268 -4.70 3.10 20.63
C ALA A 268 -4.60 1.56 20.83
N GLY A 269 -3.51 0.93 20.37
CA GLY A 269 -3.25 -0.49 20.61
C GLY A 269 -2.49 -0.81 21.90
N ALA A 270 -2.00 0.22 22.62
CA ALA A 270 -1.18 0.06 23.82
C ALA A 270 -1.89 0.49 25.12
N ASP A 271 -3.07 1.12 25.02
CA ASP A 271 -3.81 1.61 26.17
C ASP A 271 -5.31 1.38 26.01
N PRO A 272 -5.86 0.26 26.51
CA PRO A 272 -7.28 -0.05 26.41
C PRO A 272 -8.19 0.87 27.25
N HIS A 273 -7.64 1.75 28.10
CA HIS A 273 -8.38 2.62 28.98
C HIS A 273 -8.47 4.11 28.52
N ALA A 274 -7.89 4.46 27.37
CA ALA A 274 -7.89 5.85 26.90
C ALA A 274 -9.17 6.30 26.16
N THR A 275 -10.10 5.38 25.91
CA THR A 275 -11.39 5.69 25.24
C THR A 275 -12.51 6.11 26.20
N GLU A 276 -12.34 5.90 27.52
CA GLU A 276 -13.41 6.19 28.49
C GLU A 276 -13.38 7.63 29.03
N SER A 277 -12.29 8.36 28.83
CA SER A 277 -12.16 9.75 29.31
C SER A 277 -12.52 10.83 28.28
N ALA A 278 -12.61 10.49 26.99
CA ALA A 278 -12.98 11.45 25.95
C ALA A 278 -14.50 11.64 25.84
N ASP A 279 -15.29 10.61 26.15
CA ASP A 279 -16.74 10.69 26.09
C ASP A 279 -17.36 11.35 27.34
N ALA A 280 -16.57 11.49 28.42
CA ALA A 280 -17.03 12.13 29.66
C ALA A 280 -16.92 13.68 29.64
N GLU A 281 -16.06 14.25 28.80
CA GLU A 281 -15.88 15.70 28.68
C GLU A 281 -16.86 16.34 27.70
N GLU A 282 -17.39 15.58 26.72
CA GLU A 282 -18.36 16.11 25.74
C GLU A 282 -19.80 16.19 26.31
N VAL A 283 -20.11 15.44 27.38
CA VAL A 283 -21.42 15.47 28.04
C VAL A 283 -21.52 16.56 29.10
N ALA A 284 -20.40 17.15 29.53
CA ALA A 284 -20.39 18.23 30.57
C ALA A 284 -20.43 19.64 30.00
N SER A 285 -20.48 19.83 28.67
CA SER A 285 -20.52 21.14 28.01
C SER A 285 -21.72 21.39 27.09
N ALA A 286 -22.79 20.57 27.26
CA ALA A 286 -24.09 20.79 26.56
C ALA A 286 -25.15 21.34 27.55
#